data_7175c3c5ee7684f2753dec6ad08d25e1
#
_entry.id   7175c3c5ee7684f2753dec6ad08d25e1
#
_cell.length_a   1.000
_cell.length_b   1.000
_cell.length_c   1.000
_cell.angle_alpha   90.00
_cell.angle_beta   90.00
_cell.angle_gamma   90.00
#
_symmetry.space_group_name_H-M   'P 1'
#
loop_
_entity.id
_entity.type
_entity.pdbx_description
1 polymer ?
#
loop_
_entity_poly.entity_id
_entity_poly.type
_entity_poly.pdbx_seq_one_letter_code
_entity_poly.pdbx_strand_id
1 'polypeptide(L)'
;VITALLLIHGLLAAALIGAITHQLLSVWWPPRAAPGSFFARFRAVNVASYRNAIIIMFVIETFIGGVLLYPSYRVSSRVVMEQLRLAAPVGIFDLKEHFSTVALGLLPAYWYYWRQPLSAERASIRKFLTTIIAFTIWWNFLVGHFTNNIRGLWS
;
A
#
# COMPACT_ATOMS: atom_id res chain seq x y z
N VAL A 1 -12.50 15.61 -13.62
CA VAL A 1 -11.94 14.27 -13.82
C VAL A 1 -10.84 14.00 -12.78
N ILE A 2 -9.80 14.83 -12.67
CA ILE A 2 -8.66 14.61 -11.73
C ILE A 2 -9.12 14.52 -10.29
N THR A 3 -10.01 15.39 -9.82
CA THR A 3 -10.56 15.36 -8.45
C THR A 3 -11.26 14.04 -8.16
N ALA A 4 -12.05 13.52 -9.08
CA ALA A 4 -12.72 12.23 -8.92
C ALA A 4 -11.71 11.08 -8.85
N LEU A 5 -10.66 11.11 -9.68
CA LEU A 5 -9.57 10.12 -9.62
C LEU A 5 -8.83 10.17 -8.30
N LEU A 6 -8.54 11.35 -7.76
CA LEU A 6 -7.90 11.53 -6.46
C LEU A 6 -8.76 10.97 -5.32
N LEU A 7 -10.08 11.19 -5.35
CA LEU A 7 -11.00 10.64 -4.35
C LEU A 7 -11.06 9.11 -4.42
N ILE A 8 -11.17 8.55 -5.62
CA ILE A 8 -11.17 7.09 -5.82
C ILE A 8 -9.85 6.48 -5.35
N HIS A 9 -8.73 7.08 -5.75
CA HIS A 9 -7.39 6.68 -5.32
C HIS A 9 -7.25 6.71 -3.80
N GLY A 10 -7.67 7.79 -3.14
CA GLY A 10 -7.61 7.90 -1.68
C GLY A 10 -8.48 6.88 -0.94
N LEU A 11 -9.71 6.61 -1.42
CA LEU A 11 -10.60 5.61 -0.83
C LEU A 11 -10.04 4.19 -1.01
N LEU A 12 -9.52 3.89 -2.20
CA LEU A 12 -8.91 2.60 -2.52
C LEU A 12 -7.64 2.38 -1.68
N ALA A 13 -6.80 3.42 -1.53
CA ALA A 13 -5.62 3.38 -0.67
C ALA A 13 -5.99 3.09 0.79
N ALA A 14 -7.03 3.72 1.33
CA ALA A 14 -7.49 3.47 2.69
C ALA A 14 -7.96 2.02 2.89
N ALA A 15 -8.73 1.48 1.93
CA ALA A 15 -9.18 0.08 1.96
C ALA A 15 -7.98 -0.89 1.88
N LEU A 16 -7.03 -0.62 1.00
CA LEU A 16 -5.83 -1.43 0.81
C LEU A 16 -4.94 -1.42 2.06
N ILE A 17 -4.74 -0.27 2.70
CA ILE A 17 -4.01 -0.15 3.97
C ILE A 17 -4.69 -0.97 5.06
N GLY A 18 -6.00 -0.86 5.19
CA GLY A 18 -6.75 -1.65 6.18
C GLY A 18 -6.55 -3.15 5.98
N ALA A 19 -6.70 -3.64 4.74
CA ALA A 19 -6.56 -5.04 4.40
C ALA A 19 -5.14 -5.57 4.65
N ILE A 20 -4.10 -4.86 4.16
CA ILE A 20 -2.71 -5.32 4.32
C ILE A 20 -2.22 -5.22 5.76
N THR A 21 -2.66 -4.20 6.51
CA THR A 21 -2.31 -4.06 7.93
C THR A 21 -2.91 -5.19 8.76
N HIS A 22 -4.17 -5.55 8.51
CA HIS A 22 -4.79 -6.69 9.18
C HIS A 22 -4.06 -8.00 8.85
N GLN A 23 -3.67 -8.21 7.60
CA GLN A 23 -2.91 -9.37 7.18
C GLN A 23 -1.50 -9.38 7.81
N LEU A 24 -0.81 -8.24 7.86
CA LEU A 24 0.49 -8.08 8.51
C LEU A 24 0.41 -8.43 10.00
N LEU A 25 -0.59 -7.90 10.71
CA LEU A 25 -0.82 -8.22 12.11
C LEU A 25 -1.06 -9.71 12.33
N SER A 26 -1.76 -10.37 11.41
CA SER A 26 -2.06 -11.79 11.51
C SER A 26 -0.83 -12.69 11.34
N VAL A 27 0.15 -12.31 10.52
CA VAL A 27 1.40 -13.09 10.36
C VAL A 27 2.43 -12.83 11.46
N TRP A 28 2.40 -11.64 12.10
CA TRP A 28 3.33 -11.31 13.17
C TRP A 28 2.78 -11.68 14.56
N TRP A 29 1.48 -11.49 14.77
CA TRP A 29 0.77 -11.78 16.00
C TRP A 29 -0.50 -12.58 15.70
N PRO A 30 -0.37 -13.89 15.39
CA PRO A 30 -1.53 -14.71 15.08
C PRO A 30 -2.57 -14.66 16.20
N PRO A 31 -3.86 -14.64 15.88
CA PRO A 31 -4.92 -14.60 16.88
C PRO A 31 -4.88 -15.87 17.73
N ARG A 32 -5.01 -15.72 19.05
CA ARG A 32 -5.15 -16.85 19.97
C ARG A 32 -6.55 -17.44 19.84
N ALA A 33 -6.68 -18.75 20.10
CA ALA A 33 -7.97 -19.46 20.03
C ALA A 33 -8.98 -18.88 21.05
N ALA A 34 -10.27 -18.90 20.68
CA ALA A 34 -11.43 -18.40 21.41
C ALA A 34 -11.62 -16.87 21.43
N PRO A 35 -12.35 -16.34 20.44
CA PRO A 35 -12.71 -14.92 20.40
C PRO A 35 -13.87 -14.60 21.35
N GLY A 36 -13.57 -14.05 22.52
CA GLY A 36 -14.59 -13.55 23.46
C GLY A 36 -15.06 -12.13 23.16
N SER A 37 -14.22 -11.27 22.57
CA SER A 37 -14.50 -9.87 22.29
C SER A 37 -14.68 -9.58 20.82
N PHE A 38 -15.31 -8.43 20.48
CA PHE A 38 -15.39 -7.93 19.10
C PHE A 38 -14.01 -7.87 18.43
N PHE A 39 -13.03 -7.34 19.14
CA PHE A 39 -11.67 -7.21 18.63
C PHE A 39 -11.02 -8.58 18.35
N ALA A 40 -11.24 -9.57 19.22
CA ALA A 40 -10.73 -10.91 18.99
C ALA A 40 -11.39 -11.58 17.78
N ARG A 41 -12.70 -11.37 17.58
CA ARG A 41 -13.43 -11.84 16.38
C ARG A 41 -12.94 -11.16 15.10
N PHE A 42 -12.72 -9.85 15.14
CA PHE A 42 -12.17 -9.12 14.01
C PHE A 42 -10.78 -9.67 13.61
N ARG A 43 -9.92 -9.95 14.58
CA ARG A 43 -8.60 -10.53 14.32
C ARG A 43 -8.62 -11.98 13.85
N ALA A 44 -9.68 -12.71 14.13
CA ALA A 44 -9.86 -14.11 13.72
C ALA A 44 -10.34 -14.28 12.28
N VAL A 45 -10.63 -13.19 11.55
CA VAL A 45 -10.99 -13.23 10.13
C VAL A 45 -9.88 -13.90 9.32
N ASN A 46 -10.28 -14.81 8.44
CA ASN A 46 -9.32 -15.53 7.57
C ASN A 46 -8.66 -14.57 6.57
N VAL A 47 -7.46 -14.14 6.90
CA VAL A 47 -6.69 -13.19 6.10
C VAL A 47 -6.23 -13.72 4.74
N ALA A 48 -6.23 -15.05 4.53
CA ALA A 48 -5.92 -15.63 3.23
C ALA A 48 -7.04 -15.43 2.20
N SER A 49 -8.28 -15.21 2.68
CA SER A 49 -9.45 -15.07 1.80
C SER A 49 -9.41 -13.80 0.94
N TYR A 50 -8.80 -12.72 1.42
CA TYR A 50 -8.75 -11.45 0.70
C TYR A 50 -7.39 -11.12 0.06
N ARG A 51 -6.48 -12.10 -0.09
CA ARG A 51 -5.22 -11.90 -0.82
C ARG A 51 -5.41 -11.36 -2.23
N ASN A 52 -6.41 -11.88 -2.95
CA ASN A 52 -6.71 -11.43 -4.32
C ASN A 52 -7.21 -9.99 -4.32
N ALA A 53 -8.02 -9.59 -3.33
CA ALA A 53 -8.47 -8.21 -3.20
C ALA A 53 -7.27 -7.25 -2.97
N ILE A 54 -6.31 -7.63 -2.11
CA ILE A 54 -5.08 -6.85 -1.90
C ILE A 54 -4.32 -6.68 -3.23
N ILE A 55 -4.12 -7.77 -3.98
CA ILE A 55 -3.40 -7.72 -5.27
C ILE A 55 -4.12 -6.80 -6.25
N ILE A 56 -5.43 -7.01 -6.44
CA ILE A 56 -6.23 -6.23 -7.39
C ILE A 56 -6.24 -4.76 -6.99
N MET A 57 -6.49 -4.44 -5.72
CA MET A 57 -6.45 -3.07 -5.23
C MET A 57 -5.08 -2.43 -5.43
N PHE A 58 -3.98 -3.15 -5.14
CA PHE A 58 -2.64 -2.62 -5.30
C PHE A 58 -2.28 -2.35 -6.77
N VAL A 59 -2.66 -3.25 -7.68
CA VAL A 59 -2.47 -3.04 -9.13
C VAL A 59 -3.27 -1.85 -9.63
N ILE A 60 -4.56 -1.75 -9.27
CA ILE A 60 -5.43 -0.62 -9.65
C ILE A 60 -4.88 0.68 -9.07
N GLU A 61 -4.48 0.67 -7.79
CA GLU A 61 -3.92 1.82 -7.08
C GLU A 61 -2.65 2.33 -7.76
N THR A 62 -1.75 1.41 -8.12
CA THR A 62 -0.52 1.76 -8.84
C THR A 62 -0.82 2.27 -10.24
N PHE A 63 -1.82 1.72 -10.93
CA PHE A 63 -2.24 2.20 -12.25
C PHE A 63 -2.83 3.61 -12.15
N ILE A 64 -3.76 3.86 -11.23
CA ILE A 64 -4.35 5.19 -11.06
C ILE A 64 -3.27 6.21 -10.69
N GLY A 65 -2.42 5.89 -9.71
CA GLY A 65 -1.36 6.78 -9.25
C GLY A 65 -0.29 7.03 -10.31
N GLY A 66 0.28 5.95 -10.87
CA GLY A 66 1.43 6.01 -11.76
C GLY A 66 1.10 6.37 -13.22
N VAL A 67 -0.10 6.01 -13.70
CA VAL A 67 -0.46 6.25 -15.11
C VAL A 67 -1.41 7.43 -15.27
N LEU A 68 -2.44 7.53 -14.42
CA LEU A 68 -3.48 8.55 -14.59
C LEU A 68 -3.18 9.86 -13.85
N LEU A 69 -2.64 9.80 -12.63
CA LEU A 69 -2.38 10.97 -11.79
C LEU A 69 -0.95 11.52 -11.93
N TYR A 70 0.03 10.67 -12.17
CA TYR A 70 1.44 11.06 -12.28
C TYR A 70 1.72 12.13 -13.33
N PRO A 71 1.13 12.12 -14.55
CA PRO A 71 1.34 13.19 -15.51
C PRO A 71 0.94 14.56 -14.96
N SER A 72 -0.17 14.66 -14.24
CA SER A 72 -0.59 15.89 -13.58
C SER A 72 0.37 16.35 -12.49
N TYR A 73 0.84 15.41 -11.65
CA TYR A 73 1.86 15.69 -10.65
C TYR A 73 3.14 16.24 -11.27
N ARG A 74 3.60 15.63 -12.36
CA ARG A 74 4.87 15.97 -13.02
C ARG A 74 4.88 17.40 -13.60
N VAL A 75 3.76 17.86 -14.17
CA VAL A 75 3.66 19.20 -14.78
C VAL A 75 3.17 20.29 -13.81
N SER A 76 2.77 19.92 -12.60
CA SER A 76 2.27 20.88 -11.60
C SER A 76 3.10 20.85 -10.31
N SER A 77 2.84 19.89 -9.42
CA SER A 77 3.43 19.86 -8.07
C SER A 77 4.95 19.68 -8.10
N ARG A 78 5.46 18.82 -8.97
CA ARG A 78 6.91 18.59 -9.11
C ARG A 78 7.64 19.85 -9.55
N VAL A 79 7.13 20.54 -10.56
CA VAL A 79 7.73 21.80 -11.07
C VAL A 79 7.83 22.85 -9.95
N VAL A 80 6.78 23.02 -9.16
CA VAL A 80 6.78 23.97 -8.03
C VAL A 80 7.83 23.57 -6.98
N MET A 81 7.91 22.29 -6.62
CA MET A 81 8.90 21.82 -5.66
C MET A 81 10.34 21.99 -6.15
N GLU A 82 10.61 21.76 -7.44
CA GLU A 82 11.92 21.98 -8.07
C GLU A 82 12.29 23.47 -8.09
N GLN A 83 11.34 24.36 -8.42
CA GLN A 83 11.53 25.82 -8.36
C GLN A 83 11.83 26.32 -6.95
N LEU A 84 11.18 25.73 -5.94
CA LEU A 84 11.45 26.01 -4.54
C LEU A 84 12.68 25.27 -3.98
N ARG A 85 13.43 24.56 -4.83
CA ARG A 85 14.63 23.76 -4.45
C ARG A 85 14.35 22.71 -3.38
N LEU A 86 13.15 22.16 -3.34
CA LEU A 86 12.75 21.11 -2.40
C LEU A 86 13.19 19.73 -2.92
N ALA A 87 14.48 19.47 -2.95
CA ALA A 87 15.04 18.22 -3.51
C ALA A 87 14.60 16.97 -2.71
N ALA A 88 14.48 17.08 -1.39
CA ALA A 88 14.10 15.94 -0.55
C ALA A 88 12.67 15.43 -0.83
N PRO A 89 11.60 16.24 -0.88
CA PRO A 89 10.27 15.79 -1.29
C PRO A 89 10.24 15.16 -2.68
N VAL A 90 10.97 15.72 -3.64
CA VAL A 90 11.06 15.17 -5.01
C VAL A 90 11.71 13.79 -4.98
N GLY A 91 12.87 13.64 -4.31
CA GLY A 91 13.57 12.38 -4.20
C GLY A 91 12.79 11.30 -3.44
N ILE A 92 12.08 11.66 -2.38
CA ILE A 92 11.22 10.75 -1.63
C ILE A 92 10.06 10.25 -2.50
N PHE A 93 9.51 11.12 -3.35
CA PHE A 93 8.47 10.73 -4.29
C PHE A 93 9.00 9.78 -5.36
N ASP A 94 10.17 10.04 -5.93
CA ASP A 94 10.80 9.14 -6.89
C ASP A 94 11.10 7.76 -6.26
N LEU A 95 11.56 7.74 -5.00
CA LEU A 95 11.79 6.51 -4.25
C LEU A 95 10.50 5.70 -4.02
N LYS A 96 9.36 6.37 -3.81
CA LYS A 96 8.04 5.74 -3.72
C LYS A 96 7.72 4.91 -4.98
N GLU A 97 8.03 5.44 -6.16
CA GLU A 97 7.77 4.74 -7.43
C GLU A 97 8.63 3.48 -7.57
N HIS A 98 9.90 3.54 -7.15
CA HIS A 98 10.78 2.38 -7.14
C HIS A 98 10.25 1.28 -6.20
N PHE A 99 9.82 1.61 -5.01
CA PHE A 99 9.22 0.63 -4.08
C PHE A 99 7.94 0.02 -4.65
N SER A 100 7.10 0.80 -5.32
CA SER A 100 5.90 0.28 -5.99
C SER A 100 6.26 -0.75 -7.05
N THR A 101 7.28 -0.48 -7.87
CA THR A 101 7.75 -1.39 -8.92
C THR A 101 8.28 -2.71 -8.33
N VAL A 102 9.08 -2.62 -7.27
CA VAL A 102 9.59 -3.82 -6.57
C VAL A 102 8.43 -4.64 -6.01
N ALA A 103 7.48 -4.00 -5.34
CA ALA A 103 6.34 -4.71 -4.76
C ALA A 103 5.43 -5.34 -5.82
N LEU A 104 5.20 -4.68 -6.97
CA LEU A 104 4.49 -5.27 -8.11
C LEU A 104 5.19 -6.55 -8.59
N GLY A 105 6.51 -6.54 -8.70
CA GLY A 105 7.30 -7.73 -9.06
C GLY A 105 7.19 -8.87 -8.05
N LEU A 106 6.92 -8.56 -6.77
CA LEU A 106 6.74 -9.57 -5.73
C LEU A 106 5.31 -10.15 -5.64
N LEU A 107 4.30 -9.54 -6.29
CA LEU A 107 2.90 -10.00 -6.21
C LEU A 107 2.68 -11.45 -6.64
N PRO A 108 3.34 -11.98 -7.70
CA PRO A 108 3.19 -13.39 -8.06
C PRO A 108 3.65 -14.34 -6.95
N ALA A 109 4.80 -14.05 -6.32
CA ALA A 109 5.30 -14.83 -5.18
C ALA A 109 4.37 -14.70 -3.97
N TYR A 110 3.93 -13.47 -3.65
CA TYR A 110 2.95 -13.23 -2.59
C TYR A 110 1.67 -14.03 -2.82
N TRP A 111 1.08 -13.99 -4.03
CA TRP A 111 -0.11 -14.75 -4.37
C TRP A 111 0.11 -16.26 -4.21
N TYR A 112 1.24 -16.78 -4.73
CA TYR A 112 1.58 -18.19 -4.64
C TYR A 112 1.64 -18.68 -3.20
N TYR A 113 2.39 -18.00 -2.34
CA TYR A 113 2.57 -18.42 -0.94
C TYR A 113 1.30 -18.24 -0.09
N TRP A 114 0.44 -17.25 -0.39
CA TRP A 114 -0.83 -17.08 0.29
C TRP A 114 -1.94 -18.03 -0.20
N ARG A 115 -1.77 -18.66 -1.35
CA ARG A 115 -2.65 -19.71 -1.87
C ARG A 115 -2.37 -21.06 -1.22
N GLN A 116 -1.13 -21.32 -0.79
CA GLN A 116 -0.74 -22.58 -0.19
C GLN A 116 -1.34 -22.75 1.21
N PRO A 117 -1.50 -24.00 1.71
CA PRO A 117 -1.94 -24.25 3.09
C PRO A 117 -1.08 -23.51 4.10
N LEU A 118 -1.70 -23.07 5.18
CA LEU A 118 -1.02 -22.36 6.27
C LEU A 118 -0.16 -23.35 7.07
N SER A 119 1.05 -23.63 6.62
CA SER A 119 2.04 -24.48 7.30
C SER A 119 3.13 -23.63 7.95
N ALA A 120 3.75 -24.17 9.00
CA ALA A 120 4.88 -23.54 9.69
C ALA A 120 6.08 -23.34 8.76
N GLU A 121 6.35 -24.29 7.87
CA GLU A 121 7.43 -24.25 6.88
C GLU A 121 7.39 -23.00 6.00
N ARG A 122 6.20 -22.57 5.63
CA ARG A 122 5.99 -21.42 4.73
C ARG A 122 5.67 -20.12 5.47
N ALA A 123 5.61 -20.17 6.79
CA ALA A 123 5.26 -18.99 7.61
C ALA A 123 6.27 -17.87 7.45
N SER A 124 7.58 -18.18 7.42
CA SER A 124 8.64 -17.18 7.30
C SER A 124 8.59 -16.42 5.98
N ILE A 125 8.37 -17.12 4.86
CA ILE A 125 8.30 -16.47 3.56
C ILE A 125 7.02 -15.64 3.40
N ARG A 126 5.87 -16.12 3.91
CA ARG A 126 4.64 -15.32 3.95
C ARG A 126 4.82 -14.05 4.78
N LYS A 127 5.44 -14.17 5.96
CA LYS A 127 5.76 -13.05 6.83
C LYS A 127 6.63 -12.03 6.12
N PHE A 128 7.70 -12.47 5.48
CA PHE A 128 8.63 -11.63 4.73
C PHE A 128 7.93 -10.88 3.58
N LEU A 129 7.23 -11.59 2.70
CA LEU A 129 6.54 -11.01 1.55
C LEU A 129 5.43 -10.03 1.99
N THR A 130 4.64 -10.41 3.00
CA THR A 130 3.59 -9.54 3.54
C THR A 130 4.19 -8.29 4.16
N THR A 131 5.33 -8.38 4.84
CA THR A 131 6.00 -7.23 5.44
C THR A 131 6.50 -6.25 4.39
N ILE A 132 7.14 -6.74 3.32
CA ILE A 132 7.61 -5.85 2.24
C ILE A 132 6.44 -5.16 1.54
N ILE A 133 5.40 -5.90 1.18
CA ILE A 133 4.23 -5.33 0.51
C ILE A 133 3.51 -4.33 1.44
N ALA A 134 3.35 -4.66 2.72
CA ALA A 134 2.75 -3.75 3.69
C ALA A 134 3.59 -2.49 3.88
N PHE A 135 4.90 -2.61 3.99
CA PHE A 135 5.81 -1.47 4.05
C PHE A 135 5.64 -0.57 2.82
N THR A 136 5.65 -1.15 1.63
CA THR A 136 5.50 -0.37 0.39
C THR A 136 4.15 0.35 0.32
N ILE A 137 3.06 -0.31 0.69
CA ILE A 137 1.71 0.30 0.67
C ILE A 137 1.64 1.45 1.67
N TRP A 138 2.14 1.28 2.89
CA TRP A 138 2.20 2.34 3.89
C TRP A 138 3.10 3.49 3.47
N TRP A 139 4.29 3.19 2.93
CA TRP A 139 5.21 4.19 2.40
C TRP A 139 4.56 5.02 1.30
N ASN A 140 3.93 4.36 0.33
CA ASN A 140 3.25 5.03 -0.77
C ASN A 140 2.14 5.96 -0.29
N PHE A 141 1.34 5.51 0.67
CA PHE A 141 0.28 6.32 1.25
C PHE A 141 0.83 7.54 1.98
N LEU A 142 1.80 7.35 2.88
CA LEU A 142 2.39 8.43 3.65
C LEU A 142 3.08 9.47 2.75
N VAL A 143 3.88 9.02 1.78
CA VAL A 143 4.56 9.92 0.85
C VAL A 143 3.56 10.65 -0.03
N GLY A 144 2.55 9.96 -0.57
CA GLY A 144 1.50 10.57 -1.37
C GLY A 144 0.70 11.63 -0.60
N HIS A 145 0.33 11.30 0.64
CA HIS A 145 -0.38 12.22 1.53
C HIS A 145 0.48 13.45 1.89
N PHE A 146 1.73 13.22 2.28
CA PHE A 146 2.68 14.29 2.63
C PHE A 146 2.93 15.22 1.44
N THR A 147 3.22 14.67 0.25
CA THR A 147 3.48 15.46 -0.95
C THR A 147 2.27 16.30 -1.37
N ASN A 148 1.06 15.77 -1.20
CA ASN A 148 -0.16 16.51 -1.50
C ASN A 148 -0.39 17.68 -0.51
N ASN A 149 0.01 17.50 0.74
CA ASN A 149 -0.14 18.54 1.77
C ASN A 149 0.92 19.65 1.67
N ILE A 150 2.14 19.36 1.21
CA ILE A 150 3.16 20.39 0.95
C ILE A 150 2.60 21.45 -0.01
N ARG A 151 1.87 21.04 -1.03
CA ARG A 151 1.23 21.95 -1.98
C ARG A 151 0.23 22.88 -1.29
N GLY A 152 -0.53 22.42 -0.30
CA GLY A 152 -1.51 23.21 0.42
C GLY A 152 -0.92 24.19 1.43
N LEU A 153 0.34 23.99 1.85
CA LEU A 153 1.02 24.87 2.82
C LEU A 153 1.66 26.09 2.16
N TRP A 154 1.80 26.12 0.83
CA TRP A 154 2.50 27.16 0.08
C TRP A 154 1.62 27.84 -1.01
N SER A 155 0.32 27.53 -1.03
CA SER A 155 -0.65 28.14 -1.96
C SER A 155 -1.34 29.36 -1.40
#